data_2fe36d60616785a2872288ee065fa838
#
_entry.id   2fe36d60616785a2872288ee065fa838
#
_cell.length_a   1.000
_cell.length_b   1.000
_cell.length_c   1.000
_cell.angle_alpha   90.00
_cell.angle_beta   90.00
_cell.angle_gamma   90.00
#
_symmetry.space_group_name_H-M   'P 1'
#
loop_
_entity.id
_entity.type
_entity.pdbx_description
1 polymer ?
#
loop_
_entity_poly.entity_id
_entity_poly.type
_entity_poly.pdbx_seq_one_letter_code
_entity_poly.pdbx_strand_id
1 'polypeptide(L)'
;TLFPYTTLFRSPAGNNKIWNALRLVKGWTVADLPQPESAGIAVKWFEARVAAAIEELNDDFSKYRISEALMVVYKLFRDEFSSWYLEMVKPAYGQPIDATSYAATLRFFEQLTLLLHPFMPFITEEVWQALVERRPSKSIMITQMPDVGNKHDRLVADFENVKNIVAAVRSIRLERNIPNREPLTLQIVSGDYDDAYNTVITKMCHLEQIVRAPKDETSASFLVGTTEYAVPLGSTIDVAGEVKKMQEEIDYLEGFLASVMKKLGNEKFVAHAKPEVVANERKKQADAESKLKTLRENVEKLKGRDADVR
;
A
#
# COMPACT_ATOMS: atom_id res chain seq x y z
N THR A 1 -18.62 -23.44 -13.91
CA THR A 1 -17.45 -22.60 -13.65
C THR A 1 -17.78 -21.72 -12.45
N LEU A 2 -17.34 -22.14 -11.27
CA LEU A 2 -17.44 -21.36 -10.03
C LEU A 2 -16.69 -20.04 -10.21
N PHE A 3 -17.36 -18.94 -9.89
CA PHE A 3 -16.89 -17.58 -10.03
C PHE A 3 -15.46 -17.41 -9.47
N PRO A 4 -14.48 -16.97 -10.26
CA PRO A 4 -13.09 -16.84 -9.83
C PRO A 4 -12.91 -15.89 -8.63
N TYR A 5 -13.88 -15.02 -8.37
CA TYR A 5 -13.85 -14.00 -7.30
C TYR A 5 -14.23 -14.54 -5.92
N THR A 6 -15.02 -15.62 -5.83
CA THR A 6 -15.32 -16.25 -4.53
C THR A 6 -14.10 -16.91 -3.91
N THR A 7 -13.11 -17.26 -4.72
CA THR A 7 -11.84 -17.84 -4.28
C THR A 7 -10.98 -16.81 -3.55
N LEU A 8 -11.08 -15.51 -3.89
CA LEU A 8 -10.32 -14.43 -3.25
C LEU A 8 -10.69 -14.23 -1.77
N PHE A 9 -11.97 -14.43 -1.43
CA PHE A 9 -12.43 -14.32 -0.04
C PHE A 9 -12.45 -15.66 0.71
N ARG A 10 -12.59 -16.78 -0.01
CA ARG A 10 -12.46 -18.12 0.57
C ARG A 10 -11.01 -18.50 0.88
N SER A 11 -10.05 -17.77 0.31
CA SER A 11 -8.65 -17.98 0.67
C SER A 11 -8.41 -17.54 2.13
N PRO A 12 -7.61 -18.28 2.89
CA PRO A 12 -7.20 -17.86 4.24
C PRO A 12 -6.67 -16.42 4.29
N ALA A 13 -6.10 -15.91 3.18
CA ALA A 13 -5.58 -14.57 3.05
C ALA A 13 -6.67 -13.47 3.08
N GLY A 14 -7.85 -13.68 2.51
CA GLY A 14 -8.96 -12.71 2.51
C GLY A 14 -9.59 -12.57 3.90
N ASN A 15 -9.89 -13.69 4.53
CA ASN A 15 -10.43 -13.73 5.90
C ASN A 15 -9.43 -13.16 6.91
N ASN A 16 -8.15 -13.45 6.74
CA ASN A 16 -7.08 -12.90 7.60
C ASN A 16 -7.01 -11.38 7.56
N LYS A 17 -7.30 -10.73 6.43
CA LYS A 17 -7.28 -9.26 6.33
C LYS A 17 -8.37 -8.61 7.18
N ILE A 18 -9.59 -9.17 7.16
CA ILE A 18 -10.71 -8.66 7.96
C ILE A 18 -10.40 -8.81 9.45
N TRP A 19 -9.94 -9.99 9.87
CA TRP A 19 -9.53 -10.25 11.25
C TRP A 19 -8.34 -9.40 11.70
N ASN A 20 -7.36 -9.20 10.84
CA ASN A 20 -6.21 -8.35 11.15
C ASN A 20 -6.61 -6.88 11.32
N ALA A 21 -7.51 -6.38 10.47
CA ALA A 21 -8.07 -5.03 10.62
C ALA A 21 -8.85 -4.91 11.92
N LEU A 22 -9.68 -5.92 12.28
CA LEU A 22 -10.42 -5.94 13.54
C LEU A 22 -9.47 -5.91 14.74
N ARG A 23 -8.45 -6.77 14.76
CA ARG A 23 -7.45 -6.82 15.83
C ARG A 23 -6.70 -5.51 15.97
N LEU A 24 -6.33 -4.89 14.86
CA LEU A 24 -5.65 -3.59 14.85
C LEU A 24 -6.54 -2.53 15.52
N VAL A 25 -7.77 -2.39 15.07
CA VAL A 25 -8.71 -1.36 15.57
C VAL A 25 -9.08 -1.61 17.04
N LYS A 26 -9.36 -2.85 17.40
CA LYS A 26 -9.70 -3.22 18.80
C LYS A 26 -8.50 -3.14 19.74
N GLY A 27 -7.29 -3.18 19.21
CA GLY A 27 -6.05 -3.06 20.00
C GLY A 27 -5.67 -1.61 20.32
N TRP A 28 -6.32 -0.62 19.75
CA TRP A 28 -6.02 0.78 20.05
C TRP A 28 -6.57 1.20 21.42
N THR A 29 -5.78 1.96 22.15
CA THR A 29 -6.24 2.67 23.36
C THR A 29 -6.88 3.97 22.92
N VAL A 30 -8.08 4.28 23.45
CA VAL A 30 -8.83 5.50 23.13
C VAL A 30 -8.64 6.52 24.23
N ALA A 31 -8.42 7.78 23.86
CA ALA A 31 -8.32 8.88 24.79
C ALA A 31 -9.13 10.09 24.31
N ASP A 32 -9.49 10.95 25.26
CA ASP A 32 -10.15 12.24 24.97
C ASP A 32 -9.09 13.24 24.51
N LEU A 33 -8.78 13.21 23.23
CA LEU A 33 -7.80 14.03 22.55
C LEU A 33 -8.45 14.77 21.38
N PRO A 34 -7.91 15.94 20.98
CA PRO A 34 -8.31 16.60 19.75
C PRO A 34 -8.08 15.69 18.55
N GLN A 35 -9.04 15.64 17.62
CA GLN A 35 -8.85 14.91 16.37
C GLN A 35 -7.72 15.53 15.55
N PRO A 36 -6.69 14.76 15.16
CA PRO A 36 -5.66 15.24 14.25
C PRO A 36 -6.28 15.66 12.91
N GLU A 37 -5.74 16.72 12.30
CA GLU A 37 -6.24 17.21 11.01
C GLU A 37 -6.18 16.13 9.92
N SER A 38 -5.07 15.37 9.86
CA SER A 38 -4.93 14.25 8.94
C SER A 38 -6.01 13.18 9.11
N ALA A 39 -6.42 12.90 10.34
CA ALA A 39 -7.49 11.97 10.64
C ALA A 39 -8.87 12.54 10.23
N GLY A 40 -9.11 13.83 10.45
CA GLY A 40 -10.33 14.50 10.00
C GLY A 40 -10.48 14.48 8.49
N ILE A 41 -9.39 14.71 7.74
CA ILE A 41 -9.36 14.58 6.28
C ILE A 41 -9.64 13.14 5.85
N ALA A 42 -9.01 12.17 6.50
CA ALA A 42 -9.22 10.75 6.22
C ALA A 42 -10.68 10.32 6.41
N VAL A 43 -11.32 10.78 7.49
CA VAL A 43 -12.73 10.49 7.78
C VAL A 43 -13.63 11.05 6.68
N LYS A 44 -13.46 12.32 6.29
CA LYS A 44 -14.25 12.96 5.23
C LYS A 44 -14.06 12.26 3.89
N TRP A 45 -12.83 11.95 3.55
CA TRP A 45 -12.52 11.25 2.30
C TRP A 45 -13.14 9.85 2.27
N PHE A 46 -13.00 9.08 3.34
CA PHE A 46 -13.52 7.71 3.33
C PHE A 46 -15.04 7.68 3.40
N GLU A 47 -15.68 8.64 4.06
CA GLU A 47 -17.14 8.81 4.03
C GLU A 47 -17.64 9.03 2.60
N ALA A 48 -16.97 9.89 1.82
CA ALA A 48 -17.29 10.11 0.42
C ALA A 48 -17.06 8.85 -0.45
N ARG A 49 -16.03 8.06 -0.15
CA ARG A 49 -15.76 6.79 -0.84
C ARG A 49 -16.82 5.73 -0.54
N VAL A 50 -17.24 5.61 0.72
CA VAL A 50 -18.33 4.71 1.11
C VAL A 50 -19.63 5.10 0.40
N ALA A 51 -19.98 6.38 0.36
CA ALA A 51 -21.17 6.86 -0.33
C ALA A 51 -21.14 6.51 -1.83
N ALA A 52 -20.02 6.77 -2.52
CA ALA A 52 -19.86 6.43 -3.92
C ALA A 52 -19.93 4.91 -4.16
N ALA A 53 -19.34 4.10 -3.28
CA ALA A 53 -19.37 2.65 -3.39
C ALA A 53 -20.78 2.08 -3.18
N ILE A 54 -21.57 2.62 -2.26
CA ILE A 54 -22.96 2.19 -2.05
C ILE A 54 -23.81 2.50 -3.28
N GLU A 55 -23.60 3.63 -3.94
CA GLU A 55 -24.31 3.96 -5.18
C GLU A 55 -23.97 2.97 -6.30
N GLU A 56 -22.67 2.70 -6.52
CA GLU A 56 -22.20 1.71 -7.49
C GLU A 56 -22.75 0.33 -7.19
N LEU A 57 -22.77 -0.05 -5.92
CA LEU A 57 -23.35 -1.33 -5.45
C LEU A 57 -24.83 -1.43 -5.77
N ASN A 58 -25.60 -0.39 -5.51
CA ASN A 58 -27.03 -0.35 -5.81
C ASN A 58 -27.32 -0.47 -7.31
N ASP A 59 -26.50 0.18 -8.14
CA ASP A 59 -26.58 0.05 -9.61
C ASP A 59 -26.26 -1.37 -10.06
N ASP A 60 -25.19 -1.97 -9.54
CA ASP A 60 -24.81 -3.34 -9.87
C ASP A 60 -25.85 -4.37 -9.43
N PHE A 61 -26.41 -4.24 -8.23
CA PHE A 61 -27.48 -5.12 -7.76
C PHE A 61 -28.76 -4.96 -8.61
N SER A 62 -29.11 -3.75 -9.01
CA SER A 62 -30.27 -3.51 -9.88
C SER A 62 -30.14 -4.16 -11.24
N LYS A 63 -28.92 -4.36 -11.70
CA LYS A 63 -28.55 -5.01 -12.98
C LYS A 63 -28.13 -6.48 -12.81
N TYR A 64 -28.27 -7.06 -11.63
CA TYR A 64 -27.87 -8.44 -11.30
C TYR A 64 -26.38 -8.72 -11.52
N ARG A 65 -25.53 -7.71 -11.42
CA ARG A 65 -24.07 -7.80 -11.57
C ARG A 65 -23.40 -8.14 -10.23
N ILE A 66 -23.66 -9.34 -9.75
CA ILE A 66 -23.24 -9.76 -8.41
C ILE A 66 -21.71 -9.83 -8.26
N SER A 67 -20.99 -10.20 -9.31
CA SER A 67 -19.52 -10.25 -9.29
C SER A 67 -18.89 -8.87 -9.22
N GLU A 68 -19.43 -7.92 -9.95
CA GLU A 68 -19.01 -6.52 -9.93
C GLU A 68 -19.30 -5.90 -8.56
N ALA A 69 -20.50 -6.10 -8.03
CA ALA A 69 -20.88 -5.67 -6.69
C ALA A 69 -19.91 -6.18 -5.62
N LEU A 70 -19.55 -7.47 -5.67
CA LEU A 70 -18.54 -8.03 -4.77
C LEU A 70 -17.20 -7.32 -4.90
N MET A 71 -16.74 -7.04 -6.12
CA MET A 71 -15.46 -6.37 -6.36
C MET A 71 -15.43 -4.93 -5.85
N VAL A 72 -16.54 -4.20 -5.94
CA VAL A 72 -16.66 -2.85 -5.37
C VAL A 72 -16.38 -2.89 -3.87
N VAL A 73 -17.08 -3.74 -3.13
CA VAL A 73 -16.92 -3.84 -1.67
C VAL A 73 -15.53 -4.36 -1.30
N TYR A 74 -15.03 -5.34 -2.07
CA TYR A 74 -13.70 -5.88 -1.83
C TYR A 74 -12.59 -4.84 -1.97
N LYS A 75 -12.61 -4.06 -3.05
CA LYS A 75 -11.65 -2.97 -3.25
C LYS A 75 -11.79 -1.89 -2.18
N LEU A 76 -13.02 -1.50 -1.84
CA LEU A 76 -13.27 -0.53 -0.79
C LEU A 76 -12.66 -0.98 0.54
N PHE A 77 -12.82 -2.25 0.91
CA PHE A 77 -12.25 -2.77 2.15
C PHE A 77 -10.73 -2.93 2.08
N ARG A 78 -10.22 -3.61 1.02
CA ARG A 78 -8.81 -3.99 0.93
C ARG A 78 -7.92 -2.80 0.61
N ASP A 79 -8.28 -2.07 -0.44
CA ASP A 79 -7.39 -1.07 -1.03
C ASP A 79 -7.59 0.31 -0.38
N GLU A 80 -8.81 0.65 0.03
CA GLU A 80 -9.11 1.98 0.54
C GLU A 80 -9.20 2.02 2.07
N PHE A 81 -9.99 1.13 2.70
CA PHE A 81 -10.08 1.10 4.16
C PHE A 81 -8.78 0.62 4.80
N SER A 82 -8.31 -0.58 4.44
CA SER A 82 -7.15 -1.18 5.09
C SER A 82 -5.83 -0.52 4.72
N SER A 83 -5.64 -0.14 3.44
CA SER A 83 -4.36 0.35 2.95
C SER A 83 -4.20 1.87 3.05
N TRP A 84 -5.30 2.62 3.11
CA TRP A 84 -5.27 4.07 3.19
C TRP A 84 -5.90 4.61 4.47
N TYR A 85 -7.20 4.37 4.68
CA TYR A 85 -7.91 4.96 5.81
C TYR A 85 -7.28 4.59 7.15
N LEU A 86 -7.08 3.30 7.41
CA LEU A 86 -6.49 2.85 8.69
C LEU A 86 -5.07 3.38 8.89
N GLU A 87 -4.27 3.49 7.82
CA GLU A 87 -2.92 4.07 7.91
C GLU A 87 -2.95 5.57 8.22
N MET A 88 -3.94 6.30 7.71
CA MET A 88 -4.09 7.72 7.98
C MET A 88 -4.56 8.02 9.41
N VAL A 89 -5.45 7.17 9.96
CA VAL A 89 -6.03 7.42 11.30
C VAL A 89 -5.26 6.73 12.43
N LYS A 90 -4.50 5.68 12.14
CA LYS A 90 -3.80 4.95 13.20
C LYS A 90 -2.89 5.88 14.01
N PRO A 91 -2.89 5.74 15.35
CA PRO A 91 -2.00 6.51 16.19
C PRO A 91 -0.54 6.09 16.01
N ALA A 92 0.40 6.94 16.43
CA ALA A 92 1.79 6.55 16.55
C ALA A 92 1.94 5.36 17.52
N TYR A 93 3.00 4.58 17.35
CA TYR A 93 3.22 3.40 18.19
C TYR A 93 3.21 3.74 19.68
N GLY A 94 2.41 3.02 20.45
CA GLY A 94 2.27 3.23 21.90
C GLY A 94 1.44 4.45 22.30
N GLN A 95 0.87 5.20 21.33
CA GLN A 95 0.02 6.34 21.60
C GLN A 95 -1.47 5.99 21.46
N PRO A 96 -2.38 6.65 22.21
CA PRO A 96 -3.81 6.46 22.04
C PRO A 96 -4.33 7.14 20.76
N ILE A 97 -5.45 6.62 20.25
CA ILE A 97 -6.23 7.29 19.21
C ILE A 97 -7.25 8.23 19.88
N ASP A 98 -7.57 9.34 19.23
CA ASP A 98 -8.65 10.22 19.65
C ASP A 98 -10.03 9.55 19.49
N ALA A 99 -10.96 9.89 20.40
CA ALA A 99 -12.27 9.26 20.44
C ALA A 99 -13.11 9.50 19.17
N THR A 100 -12.96 10.67 18.53
CA THR A 100 -13.71 11.03 17.32
C THR A 100 -13.30 10.15 16.14
N SER A 101 -11.99 10.01 15.89
CA SER A 101 -11.47 9.13 14.83
C SER A 101 -11.78 7.66 15.10
N TYR A 102 -11.70 7.22 16.35
CA TYR A 102 -12.06 5.86 16.73
C TYR A 102 -13.52 5.53 16.45
N ALA A 103 -14.44 6.42 16.87
CA ALA A 103 -15.87 6.26 16.62
C ALA A 103 -16.19 6.21 15.11
N ALA A 104 -15.56 7.09 14.31
CA ALA A 104 -15.69 7.07 12.87
C ALA A 104 -15.17 5.75 12.26
N THR A 105 -14.05 5.24 12.76
CA THR A 105 -13.46 3.96 12.31
C THR A 105 -14.39 2.79 12.59
N LEU A 106 -14.97 2.72 13.78
CA LEU A 106 -15.96 1.68 14.11
C LEU A 106 -17.19 1.76 13.21
N ARG A 107 -17.73 2.95 12.98
CA ARG A 107 -18.85 3.19 12.07
C ARG A 107 -18.56 2.70 10.65
N PHE A 108 -17.41 3.05 10.10
CA PHE A 108 -17.02 2.60 8.76
C PHE A 108 -16.82 1.09 8.70
N PHE A 109 -16.17 0.52 9.72
CA PHE A 109 -15.98 -0.93 9.77
C PHE A 109 -17.33 -1.66 9.83
N GLU A 110 -18.30 -1.15 10.60
CA GLU A 110 -19.65 -1.67 10.65
C GLU A 110 -20.35 -1.59 9.29
N GLN A 111 -20.28 -0.44 8.61
CA GLN A 111 -20.83 -0.28 7.26
C GLN A 111 -20.22 -1.27 6.27
N LEU A 112 -18.89 -1.42 6.29
CA LEU A 112 -18.19 -2.39 5.42
C LEU A 112 -18.60 -3.83 5.70
N THR A 113 -18.80 -4.21 6.96
CA THR A 113 -19.29 -5.54 7.32
C THR A 113 -20.71 -5.78 6.81
N LEU A 114 -21.58 -4.78 6.89
CA LEU A 114 -22.94 -4.85 6.31
C LEU A 114 -22.89 -5.03 4.79
N LEU A 115 -22.07 -4.26 4.09
CA LEU A 115 -21.91 -4.35 2.64
C LEU A 115 -21.32 -5.70 2.18
N LEU A 116 -20.43 -6.30 2.98
CA LEU A 116 -19.85 -7.62 2.72
C LEU A 116 -20.78 -8.78 3.08
N HIS A 117 -21.76 -8.56 3.94
CA HIS A 117 -22.58 -9.63 4.50
C HIS A 117 -23.30 -10.51 3.46
N PRO A 118 -23.87 -9.98 2.36
CA PRO A 118 -24.49 -10.82 1.32
C PRO A 118 -23.54 -11.84 0.68
N PHE A 119 -22.25 -11.58 0.74
CA PHE A 119 -21.21 -12.41 0.12
C PHE A 119 -20.50 -13.34 1.11
N MET A 120 -20.45 -12.93 2.39
CA MET A 120 -19.65 -13.59 3.45
C MET A 120 -20.40 -13.62 4.79
N PRO A 121 -21.55 -14.27 4.86
CA PRO A 121 -22.48 -14.12 6.00
C PRO A 121 -21.90 -14.53 7.36
N PHE A 122 -21.06 -15.56 7.40
CA PHE A 122 -20.54 -16.08 8.69
C PHE A 122 -19.49 -15.17 9.30
N ILE A 123 -18.45 -14.82 8.56
CA ILE A 123 -17.36 -13.99 9.08
C ILE A 123 -17.85 -12.57 9.40
N THR A 124 -18.74 -12.03 8.59
CA THR A 124 -19.28 -10.68 8.82
C THR A 124 -20.18 -10.63 10.06
N GLU A 125 -20.95 -11.66 10.36
CA GLU A 125 -21.68 -11.75 11.63
C GLU A 125 -20.73 -11.75 12.83
N GLU A 126 -19.70 -12.60 12.81
CA GLU A 126 -18.72 -12.68 13.90
C GLU A 126 -17.99 -11.35 14.10
N VAL A 127 -17.53 -10.74 13.02
CA VAL A 127 -16.82 -9.43 13.07
C VAL A 127 -17.77 -8.33 13.58
N TRP A 128 -19.00 -8.30 13.09
CA TRP A 128 -20.00 -7.31 13.48
C TRP A 128 -20.34 -7.41 14.97
N GLN A 129 -20.46 -8.61 15.52
CA GLN A 129 -20.65 -8.84 16.95
C GLN A 129 -19.42 -8.44 17.77
N ALA A 130 -18.20 -8.66 17.25
CA ALA A 130 -16.95 -8.33 17.93
C ALA A 130 -16.62 -6.84 17.91
N LEU A 131 -17.12 -6.07 16.93
CA LEU A 131 -16.84 -4.64 16.80
C LEU A 131 -17.38 -3.83 17.97
N VAL A 132 -18.63 -4.07 18.32
CA VAL A 132 -19.36 -3.35 19.36
C VAL A 132 -20.20 -4.33 20.17
N GLU A 133 -20.24 -4.16 21.47
CA GLU A 133 -21.12 -4.97 22.33
C GLU A 133 -22.59 -4.78 21.97
N ARG A 134 -23.30 -5.87 21.75
CA ARG A 134 -24.70 -5.88 21.32
C ARG A 134 -25.54 -6.80 22.20
N ARG A 135 -26.86 -6.56 22.20
CA ARG A 135 -27.80 -7.49 22.83
C ARG A 135 -27.79 -8.83 22.09
N PRO A 136 -27.90 -9.99 22.78
CA PRO A 136 -27.84 -11.32 22.19
C PRO A 136 -28.84 -11.58 21.06
N SER A 137 -29.95 -10.82 21.01
CA SER A 137 -30.98 -10.94 19.98
C SER A 137 -30.69 -10.15 18.69
N LYS A 138 -29.60 -9.40 18.65
CA LYS A 138 -29.20 -8.61 17.46
C LYS A 138 -28.34 -9.46 16.53
N SER A 139 -28.67 -9.44 15.26
CA SER A 139 -27.89 -10.06 14.19
C SER A 139 -27.75 -9.09 13.03
N ILE A 140 -26.63 -9.17 12.34
CA ILE A 140 -26.38 -8.40 11.12
C ILE A 140 -27.40 -8.72 10.03
N MET A 141 -27.94 -9.96 9.99
CA MET A 141 -28.92 -10.42 9.01
C MET A 141 -30.23 -9.60 9.00
N ILE A 142 -30.61 -9.03 10.14
CA ILE A 142 -31.83 -8.24 10.28
C ILE A 142 -31.53 -6.75 10.40
N THR A 143 -30.28 -6.37 10.19
CA THR A 143 -29.84 -4.96 10.23
C THR A 143 -30.00 -4.35 8.84
N GLN A 144 -30.49 -3.12 8.81
CA GLN A 144 -30.70 -2.39 7.56
C GLN A 144 -29.34 -2.06 6.90
N MET A 145 -29.29 -2.18 5.58
CA MET A 145 -28.13 -1.73 4.80
C MET A 145 -27.93 -0.22 4.97
N PRO A 146 -26.69 0.25 4.95
CA PRO A 146 -26.41 1.69 5.07
C PRO A 146 -26.95 2.45 3.85
N ASP A 147 -27.55 3.61 4.12
CA ASP A 147 -27.99 4.52 3.07
C ASP A 147 -26.80 5.15 2.34
N VAL A 148 -27.07 5.64 1.12
CA VAL A 148 -26.10 6.46 0.39
C VAL A 148 -25.90 7.76 1.17
N GLY A 149 -24.71 7.94 1.70
CA GLY A 149 -24.35 9.15 2.44
C GLY A 149 -24.06 10.36 1.55
N ASN A 150 -23.44 11.36 2.12
CA ASN A 150 -23.04 12.57 1.39
C ASN A 150 -21.95 12.27 0.38
N LYS A 151 -22.17 12.65 -0.87
CA LYS A 151 -21.18 12.57 -1.94
C LYS A 151 -20.31 13.81 -1.94
N HIS A 152 -19.04 13.59 -2.20
CA HIS A 152 -18.05 14.64 -2.39
C HIS A 152 -17.11 14.26 -3.52
N ASP A 153 -17.63 14.24 -4.74
CA ASP A 153 -16.90 13.79 -5.93
C ASP A 153 -15.59 14.54 -6.13
N ARG A 154 -15.60 15.86 -5.87
CA ARG A 154 -14.38 16.68 -5.95
C ARG A 154 -13.33 16.22 -4.93
N LEU A 155 -13.72 15.97 -3.68
CA LEU A 155 -12.80 15.49 -2.65
C LEU A 155 -12.18 14.15 -3.03
N VAL A 156 -12.99 13.25 -3.59
CA VAL A 156 -12.51 11.94 -4.06
C VAL A 156 -11.50 12.11 -5.20
N ALA A 157 -11.79 13.00 -6.16
CA ALA A 157 -10.89 13.29 -7.28
C ALA A 157 -9.58 13.96 -6.84
N ASP A 158 -9.66 14.96 -5.95
CA ASP A 158 -8.49 15.65 -5.42
C ASP A 158 -7.60 14.68 -4.62
N PHE A 159 -8.21 13.75 -3.88
CA PHE A 159 -7.47 12.76 -3.10
C PHE A 159 -6.71 11.74 -3.95
N GLU A 160 -7.08 11.52 -5.21
CA GLU A 160 -6.28 10.68 -6.13
C GLU A 160 -4.91 11.30 -6.39
N ASN A 161 -4.80 12.63 -6.45
CA ASN A 161 -3.50 13.31 -6.52
C ASN A 161 -2.66 13.05 -5.27
N VAL A 162 -3.27 13.08 -4.09
CA VAL A 162 -2.59 12.74 -2.82
C VAL A 162 -2.05 11.32 -2.87
N LYS A 163 -2.85 10.35 -3.32
CA LYS A 163 -2.42 8.96 -3.47
C LYS A 163 -1.22 8.83 -4.43
N ASN A 164 -1.26 9.54 -5.54
CA ASN A 164 -0.18 9.53 -6.54
C ASN A 164 1.13 10.11 -5.97
N ILE A 165 1.05 11.21 -5.21
CA ILE A 165 2.21 11.80 -4.52
C ILE A 165 2.80 10.79 -3.53
N VAL A 166 1.95 10.19 -2.68
CA VAL A 166 2.39 9.21 -1.68
C VAL A 166 3.02 7.97 -2.35
N ALA A 167 2.42 7.49 -3.44
CA ALA A 167 2.95 6.36 -4.19
C ALA A 167 4.33 6.67 -4.78
N ALA A 168 4.51 7.85 -5.37
CA ALA A 168 5.78 8.28 -5.95
C ALA A 168 6.88 8.41 -4.88
N VAL A 169 6.58 9.01 -3.73
CA VAL A 169 7.56 9.12 -2.63
C VAL A 169 7.93 7.74 -2.08
N ARG A 170 6.97 6.82 -1.96
CA ARG A 170 7.25 5.44 -1.55
C ARG A 170 8.12 4.69 -2.57
N SER A 171 7.89 4.89 -3.87
CA SER A 171 8.75 4.34 -4.92
C SER A 171 10.18 4.85 -4.81
N ILE A 172 10.36 6.16 -4.59
CA ILE A 172 11.70 6.75 -4.37
C ILE A 172 12.38 6.12 -3.16
N ARG A 173 11.67 5.94 -2.05
CA ARG A 173 12.23 5.26 -0.87
C ARG A 173 12.71 3.84 -1.19
N LEU A 174 11.88 3.08 -1.92
CA LEU A 174 12.21 1.71 -2.29
C LEU A 174 13.40 1.65 -3.25
N GLU A 175 13.39 2.47 -4.31
CA GLU A 175 14.45 2.51 -5.33
C GLU A 175 15.80 2.97 -4.76
N ARG A 176 15.76 3.86 -3.76
CA ARG A 176 16.96 4.41 -3.11
C ARG A 176 17.32 3.74 -1.79
N ASN A 177 16.60 2.66 -1.42
CA ASN A 177 16.79 1.94 -0.15
C ASN A 177 16.73 2.85 1.10
N ILE A 178 15.89 3.89 1.07
CA ILE A 178 15.74 4.82 2.19
C ILE A 178 14.82 4.18 3.23
N PRO A 179 15.28 4.00 4.48
CA PRO A 179 14.46 3.45 5.55
C PRO A 179 13.17 4.26 5.78
N ASN A 180 12.06 3.59 6.06
CA ASN A 180 10.79 4.28 6.34
C ASN A 180 10.85 5.24 7.54
N ARG A 181 11.76 5.01 8.48
CA ARG A 181 11.97 5.86 9.66
C ARG A 181 12.74 7.15 9.38
N GLU A 182 13.42 7.25 8.25
CA GLU A 182 14.18 8.42 7.87
C GLU A 182 13.22 9.48 7.32
N PRO A 183 13.15 10.69 7.92
CA PRO A 183 12.29 11.75 7.42
C PRO A 183 12.84 12.30 6.10
N LEU A 184 11.94 12.66 5.18
CA LEU A 184 12.28 13.26 3.89
C LEU A 184 11.67 14.65 3.78
N THR A 185 12.27 15.47 2.95
CA THR A 185 11.67 16.74 2.50
C THR A 185 11.03 16.52 1.13
N LEU A 186 9.79 16.98 0.96
CA LEU A 186 9.15 17.05 -0.35
C LEU A 186 9.22 18.49 -0.87
N GLN A 187 9.79 18.67 -2.05
CA GLN A 187 9.85 19.95 -2.73
C GLN A 187 8.76 20.04 -3.79
N ILE A 188 8.07 21.17 -3.82
CA ILE A 188 7.17 21.55 -4.91
C ILE A 188 8.00 22.42 -5.85
N VAL A 189 8.40 21.89 -7.00
CA VAL A 189 9.31 22.55 -7.93
C VAL A 189 8.55 23.55 -8.79
N SER A 190 7.42 23.13 -9.34
CA SER A 190 6.58 23.97 -10.19
C SER A 190 5.15 23.46 -10.23
N GLY A 191 4.21 24.31 -10.68
CA GLY A 191 2.79 23.97 -10.83
C GLY A 191 1.94 24.37 -9.63
N ASP A 192 0.65 24.06 -9.74
CA ASP A 192 -0.33 24.31 -8.68
C ASP A 192 -0.28 23.23 -7.62
N TYR A 193 -0.39 23.65 -6.38
CA TYR A 193 -0.37 22.75 -5.23
C TYR A 193 -1.40 23.18 -4.20
N ASP A 194 -2.24 22.24 -3.79
CA ASP A 194 -3.21 22.41 -2.71
C ASP A 194 -2.59 21.92 -1.39
N ASP A 195 -2.36 22.84 -0.47
CA ASP A 195 -1.78 22.56 0.85
C ASP A 195 -2.78 21.97 1.86
N ALA A 196 -4.06 21.89 1.51
CA ALA A 196 -5.10 21.31 2.36
C ALA A 196 -4.82 19.85 2.77
N TYR A 197 -3.99 19.15 2.03
CA TYR A 197 -3.64 17.74 2.29
C TYR A 197 -2.24 17.55 2.89
N ASN A 198 -1.54 18.62 3.25
CA ASN A 198 -0.17 18.55 3.77
C ASN A 198 -0.02 17.60 4.94
N THR A 199 -0.94 17.62 5.90
CA THR A 199 -0.87 16.77 7.09
C THR A 199 -1.00 15.28 6.75
N VAL A 200 -1.81 14.93 5.75
CA VAL A 200 -1.94 13.56 5.24
C VAL A 200 -0.68 13.12 4.52
N ILE A 201 -0.18 13.93 3.58
CA ILE A 201 1.02 13.62 2.80
C ILE A 201 2.23 13.47 3.73
N THR A 202 2.39 14.39 4.68
CA THR A 202 3.45 14.36 5.70
C THR A 202 3.41 13.06 6.49
N LYS A 203 2.25 12.67 6.98
CA LYS A 203 2.09 11.42 7.74
C LYS A 203 2.36 10.19 6.90
N MET A 204 1.75 10.11 5.71
CA MET A 204 1.81 8.91 4.85
C MET A 204 3.18 8.69 4.21
N CYS A 205 3.95 9.76 4.02
CA CYS A 205 5.30 9.73 3.45
C CYS A 205 6.40 9.82 4.51
N HIS A 206 6.05 10.05 5.78
CA HIS A 206 7.02 10.35 6.84
C HIS A 206 7.96 11.49 6.47
N LEU A 207 7.35 12.66 6.20
CA LEU A 207 8.08 13.86 5.83
C LEU A 207 8.43 14.71 7.05
N GLU A 208 9.57 15.38 6.99
CA GLU A 208 9.93 16.46 7.89
C GLU A 208 9.23 17.76 7.51
N GLN A 209 9.17 18.04 6.21
CA GLN A 209 8.55 19.26 5.68
C GLN A 209 8.15 19.13 4.20
N ILE A 210 7.24 20.01 3.79
CA ILE A 210 6.87 20.24 2.39
C ILE A 210 7.18 21.70 2.09
N VAL A 211 8.01 21.98 1.09
CA VAL A 211 8.49 23.34 0.76
C VAL A 211 8.43 23.60 -0.74
N ARG A 212 8.24 24.87 -1.11
CA ARG A 212 8.48 25.31 -2.50
C ARG A 212 9.96 25.63 -2.65
N ALA A 213 10.64 24.86 -3.50
CA ALA A 213 12.05 25.05 -3.77
C ALA A 213 12.43 24.46 -5.13
N PRO A 214 13.44 25.01 -5.82
CA PRO A 214 13.96 24.39 -7.03
C PRO A 214 14.60 23.04 -6.69
N LYS A 215 14.55 22.10 -7.64
CA LYS A 215 15.29 20.84 -7.51
C LYS A 215 16.76 21.05 -7.76
N ASP A 216 17.59 20.27 -7.11
CA ASP A 216 19.01 20.16 -7.41
C ASP A 216 19.31 18.93 -8.29
N GLU A 217 20.57 18.76 -8.71
CA GLU A 217 20.98 17.67 -9.58
C GLU A 217 20.87 16.27 -8.91
N THR A 218 20.83 16.24 -7.58
CA THR A 218 20.75 15.01 -6.78
C THR A 218 19.31 14.63 -6.43
N SER A 219 18.35 15.50 -6.68
CA SER A 219 16.94 15.29 -6.35
C SER A 219 16.28 14.24 -7.24
N ALA A 220 15.51 13.35 -6.63
CA ALA A 220 14.60 12.49 -7.39
C ALA A 220 13.31 13.26 -7.65
N SER A 221 12.97 13.49 -8.93
CA SER A 221 11.77 14.24 -9.32
C SER A 221 10.70 13.37 -9.94
N PHE A 222 9.44 13.79 -9.78
CA PHE A 222 8.28 13.14 -10.39
C PHE A 222 7.17 14.17 -10.68
N LEU A 223 6.22 13.78 -11.53
CA LEU A 223 5.06 14.58 -11.88
C LEU A 223 3.79 13.94 -11.34
N VAL A 224 2.91 14.76 -10.78
CA VAL A 224 1.51 14.40 -10.54
C VAL A 224 0.64 15.46 -11.18
N GLY A 225 -0.13 15.09 -12.19
CA GLY A 225 -0.79 16.06 -13.06
C GLY A 225 0.23 16.96 -13.76
N THR A 226 0.09 18.26 -13.57
CA THR A 226 1.00 19.29 -14.11
C THR A 226 2.01 19.81 -13.09
N THR A 227 1.97 19.29 -11.85
CA THR A 227 2.84 19.74 -10.76
C THR A 227 4.07 18.84 -10.66
N GLU A 228 5.24 19.48 -10.68
CA GLU A 228 6.51 18.80 -10.48
C GLU A 228 6.93 18.83 -9.01
N TYR A 229 7.27 17.65 -8.51
CA TYR A 229 7.78 17.43 -7.16
C TYR A 229 9.19 16.88 -7.21
N ALA A 230 9.95 17.11 -6.15
CA ALA A 230 11.26 16.51 -5.99
C ALA A 230 11.51 16.12 -4.52
N VAL A 231 12.29 15.09 -4.34
CA VAL A 231 12.83 14.68 -3.04
C VAL A 231 14.34 14.88 -3.11
N PRO A 232 14.91 15.86 -2.37
CA PRO A 232 16.36 16.04 -2.32
C PRO A 232 16.97 14.84 -1.61
N LEU A 233 17.92 14.20 -2.27
CA LEU A 233 18.58 13.01 -1.73
C LEU A 233 19.87 13.35 -0.98
N GLY A 234 20.39 14.59 -1.16
CA GLY A 234 21.56 15.12 -0.47
C GLY A 234 22.82 14.29 -0.64
N SER A 235 23.82 14.59 0.17
CA SER A 235 25.03 13.77 0.33
C SER A 235 24.80 12.52 1.21
N THR A 236 23.59 12.27 1.63
CA THR A 236 23.18 11.10 2.46
C THR A 236 22.98 9.82 1.66
N ILE A 237 23.26 9.82 0.36
CA ILE A 237 23.49 8.55 -0.31
C ILE A 237 24.85 8.07 0.22
N ASP A 238 24.82 7.15 1.16
CA ASP A 238 26.01 6.35 1.49
C ASP A 238 26.31 5.47 0.26
N VAL A 239 26.93 6.13 -0.73
CA VAL A 239 27.34 5.47 -1.98
C VAL A 239 28.22 4.28 -1.66
N ALA A 240 29.06 4.39 -0.63
CA ALA A 240 29.90 3.30 -0.17
C ALA A 240 29.06 2.15 0.42
N GLY A 241 28.03 2.44 1.19
CA GLY A 241 27.10 1.44 1.72
C GLY A 241 26.23 0.80 0.64
N GLU A 242 25.76 1.56 -0.33
CA GLU A 242 25.01 1.03 -1.49
C GLU A 242 25.90 0.13 -2.38
N VAL A 243 27.10 0.59 -2.69
CA VAL A 243 28.08 -0.19 -3.45
C VAL A 243 28.42 -1.48 -2.72
N LYS A 244 28.61 -1.43 -1.40
CA LYS A 244 28.90 -2.62 -0.58
C LYS A 244 27.75 -3.63 -0.64
N LYS A 245 26.50 -3.19 -0.48
CA LYS A 245 25.32 -4.08 -0.58
C LYS A 245 25.18 -4.71 -1.96
N MET A 246 25.37 -3.91 -3.01
CA MET A 246 25.33 -4.43 -4.38
C MET A 246 26.47 -5.44 -4.63
N GLN A 247 27.65 -5.21 -4.04
CA GLN A 247 28.77 -6.13 -4.15
C GLN A 247 28.48 -7.45 -3.43
N GLU A 248 27.88 -7.41 -2.24
CA GLU A 248 27.46 -8.60 -1.50
C GLU A 248 26.40 -9.40 -2.28
N GLU A 249 25.48 -8.73 -2.98
CA GLU A 249 24.48 -9.39 -3.84
C GLU A 249 25.12 -9.97 -5.10
N ILE A 250 26.09 -9.29 -5.69
CA ILE A 250 26.89 -9.82 -6.81
C ILE A 250 27.61 -11.10 -6.38
N ASP A 251 28.32 -11.08 -5.27
CA ASP A 251 29.08 -12.23 -4.77
C ASP A 251 28.15 -13.44 -4.49
N TYR A 252 26.97 -13.19 -3.93
CA TYR A 252 25.94 -14.21 -3.73
C TYR A 252 25.46 -14.81 -5.06
N LEU A 253 25.12 -13.95 -6.03
CA LEU A 253 24.62 -14.39 -7.34
C LEU A 253 25.70 -15.11 -8.16
N GLU A 254 26.98 -14.72 -8.04
CA GLU A 254 28.10 -15.44 -8.65
C GLU A 254 28.25 -16.85 -8.09
N GLY A 255 28.15 -17.00 -6.77
CA GLY A 255 28.14 -18.31 -6.10
C GLY A 255 26.96 -19.17 -6.52
N PHE A 256 25.78 -18.56 -6.60
CA PHE A 256 24.57 -19.22 -7.10
C PHE A 256 24.72 -19.68 -8.56
N LEU A 257 25.19 -18.79 -9.44
CA LEU A 257 25.42 -19.08 -10.85
C LEU A 257 26.44 -20.21 -11.06
N ALA A 258 27.54 -20.18 -10.31
CA ALA A 258 28.54 -21.25 -10.33
C ALA A 258 27.93 -22.62 -9.95
N SER A 259 27.05 -22.65 -8.96
CA SER A 259 26.33 -23.87 -8.56
C SER A 259 25.37 -24.37 -9.66
N VAL A 260 24.64 -23.49 -10.33
CA VAL A 260 23.75 -23.83 -11.45
C VAL A 260 24.54 -24.32 -12.64
N MET A 261 25.64 -23.65 -13.00
CA MET A 261 26.54 -24.05 -14.11
C MET A 261 27.18 -25.40 -13.86
N LYS A 262 27.59 -25.69 -12.61
CA LYS A 262 28.13 -27.00 -12.23
C LYS A 262 27.11 -28.12 -12.44
N LYS A 263 25.83 -27.88 -12.14
CA LYS A 263 24.74 -28.83 -12.40
C LYS A 263 24.52 -29.03 -13.90
N LEU A 264 24.45 -27.94 -14.67
CA LEU A 264 24.25 -27.98 -16.12
C LEU A 264 25.45 -28.55 -16.89
N GLY A 265 26.67 -28.43 -16.35
CA GLY A 265 27.86 -29.03 -16.86
C GLY A 265 28.03 -30.54 -16.58
N ASN A 266 27.16 -31.09 -15.72
CA ASN A 266 27.15 -32.50 -15.43
C ASN A 266 26.34 -33.26 -16.49
N GLU A 267 27.05 -33.92 -17.44
CA GLU A 267 26.42 -34.66 -18.53
C GLU A 267 25.44 -35.75 -18.05
N LYS A 268 25.73 -36.41 -16.92
CA LYS A 268 24.85 -37.42 -16.34
C LYS A 268 23.54 -36.78 -15.81
N PHE A 269 23.62 -35.59 -15.24
CA PHE A 269 22.45 -34.87 -14.80
C PHE A 269 21.57 -34.43 -15.98
N VAL A 270 22.18 -33.85 -17.01
CA VAL A 270 21.44 -33.35 -18.19
C VAL A 270 20.81 -34.51 -18.98
N ALA A 271 21.45 -35.66 -19.03
CA ALA A 271 20.97 -36.84 -19.76
C ALA A 271 19.83 -37.58 -19.03
N HIS A 272 19.80 -37.57 -17.70
CA HIS A 272 18.85 -38.35 -16.91
C HIS A 272 17.77 -37.52 -16.20
N ALA A 273 17.91 -36.21 -16.09
CA ALA A 273 16.91 -35.33 -15.50
C ALA A 273 15.74 -35.10 -16.46
N LYS A 274 14.55 -34.87 -15.91
CA LYS A 274 13.39 -34.51 -16.72
C LYS A 274 13.66 -33.23 -17.50
N PRO A 275 13.22 -33.09 -18.78
CA PRO A 275 13.45 -31.89 -19.59
C PRO A 275 13.03 -30.57 -18.90
N GLU A 276 11.92 -30.60 -18.12
CA GLU A 276 11.45 -29.46 -17.37
C GLU A 276 12.42 -28.98 -16.29
N VAL A 277 13.15 -29.93 -15.66
CA VAL A 277 14.13 -29.61 -14.60
C VAL A 277 15.36 -28.94 -15.23
N VAL A 278 15.83 -29.44 -16.37
CA VAL A 278 16.93 -28.86 -17.11
C VAL A 278 16.54 -27.47 -17.63
N ALA A 279 15.32 -27.30 -18.15
CA ALA A 279 14.81 -26.02 -18.62
C ALA A 279 14.73 -24.99 -17.48
N ASN A 280 14.32 -25.42 -16.28
CA ASN A 280 14.26 -24.55 -15.11
C ASN A 280 15.66 -24.12 -14.64
N GLU A 281 16.63 -25.01 -14.62
CA GLU A 281 18.02 -24.65 -14.28
C GLU A 281 18.65 -23.69 -15.33
N ARG A 282 18.33 -23.84 -16.60
CA ARG A 282 18.75 -22.88 -17.65
C ARG A 282 18.09 -21.52 -17.49
N LYS A 283 16.82 -21.48 -17.09
CA LYS A 283 16.12 -20.22 -16.77
C LYS A 283 16.76 -19.52 -15.58
N LYS A 284 17.09 -20.26 -14.53
CA LYS A 284 17.81 -19.72 -13.35
C LYS A 284 19.17 -19.14 -13.74
N GLN A 285 19.89 -19.80 -14.66
CA GLN A 285 21.14 -19.27 -15.19
C GLN A 285 20.93 -17.93 -15.89
N ALA A 286 19.98 -17.86 -16.84
CA ALA A 286 19.70 -16.65 -17.60
C ALA A 286 19.25 -15.49 -16.71
N ASP A 287 18.39 -15.77 -15.72
CA ASP A 287 17.91 -14.78 -14.76
C ASP A 287 19.05 -14.25 -13.88
N ALA A 288 19.94 -15.12 -13.41
CA ALA A 288 21.09 -14.73 -12.60
C ALA A 288 22.13 -13.92 -13.41
N GLU A 289 22.42 -14.32 -14.66
CA GLU A 289 23.32 -13.59 -15.56
C GLU A 289 22.78 -12.18 -15.86
N SER A 290 21.48 -12.05 -16.12
CA SER A 290 20.82 -10.77 -16.37
C SER A 290 20.90 -9.85 -15.16
N LYS A 291 20.62 -10.37 -13.96
CA LYS A 291 20.73 -9.62 -12.70
C LYS A 291 22.16 -9.18 -12.41
N LEU A 292 23.14 -10.07 -12.59
CA LEU A 292 24.56 -9.75 -12.41
C LEU A 292 25.01 -8.61 -13.32
N LYS A 293 24.59 -8.64 -14.58
CA LYS A 293 24.88 -7.56 -15.53
C LYS A 293 24.33 -6.23 -15.05
N THR A 294 23.07 -6.19 -14.67
CA THR A 294 22.40 -4.97 -14.17
C THR A 294 23.06 -4.42 -12.90
N LEU A 295 23.38 -5.29 -11.95
CA LEU A 295 24.04 -4.88 -10.70
C LEU A 295 25.43 -4.32 -10.94
N ARG A 296 26.23 -4.95 -11.82
CA ARG A 296 27.56 -4.45 -12.17
C ARG A 296 27.51 -3.09 -12.87
N GLU A 297 26.56 -2.90 -13.80
CA GLU A 297 26.34 -1.60 -14.46
C GLU A 297 25.96 -0.51 -13.44
N ASN A 298 25.14 -0.85 -12.46
CA ASN A 298 24.73 0.07 -11.41
C ASN A 298 25.90 0.44 -10.47
N VAL A 299 26.72 -0.54 -10.09
CA VAL A 299 27.94 -0.30 -9.29
C VAL A 299 28.90 0.64 -10.02
N GLU A 300 29.13 0.41 -11.32
CA GLU A 300 29.98 1.28 -12.12
C GLU A 300 29.43 2.71 -12.23
N LYS A 301 28.11 2.86 -12.44
CA LYS A 301 27.47 4.19 -12.46
C LYS A 301 27.59 4.93 -11.14
N LEU A 302 27.46 4.22 -10.01
CA LEU A 302 27.60 4.81 -8.68
C LEU A 302 29.03 5.21 -8.37
N LYS A 303 30.01 4.37 -8.73
CA LYS A 303 31.44 4.68 -8.58
C LYS A 303 31.89 5.84 -9.47
N GLY A 304 31.36 5.95 -10.69
CA GLY A 304 31.64 7.08 -11.59
C GLY A 304 31.13 8.41 -11.06
N ARG A 305 29.97 8.43 -10.37
CA ARG A 305 29.44 9.63 -9.72
C ARG A 305 30.29 10.12 -8.53
N ASP A 306 30.90 9.20 -7.79
CA ASP A 306 31.79 9.54 -6.66
C ASP A 306 33.13 10.13 -7.13
N ALA A 307 33.53 9.83 -8.37
CA ALA A 307 34.75 10.40 -8.98
C ALA A 307 34.55 11.82 -9.51
N ASP A 308 33.33 12.19 -9.92
CA ASP A 308 33.02 13.54 -10.45
C ASP A 308 32.72 14.58 -9.34
N VAL A 309 32.58 14.13 -8.09
CA VAL A 309 32.28 15.00 -6.92
C VAL A 309 33.54 15.33 -6.08
N ARG A 310 34.70 14.73 -6.43
CA ARG A 310 36.02 15.06 -5.83
C ARG A 310 36.83 15.97 -6.74
#